data_5000e63d0c0b63339fdbf21f4c6d0bf5
#
_entry.id   5000e63d0c0b63339fdbf21f4c6d0bf5
#
_cell.length_a   1.000
_cell.length_b   1.000
_cell.length_c   1.000
_cell.angle_alpha   90.00
_cell.angle_beta   90.00
_cell.angle_gamma   90.00
#
_symmetry.space_group_name_H-M   'P 1'
#
loop_
_entity.id
_entity.type
_entity.pdbx_description
1 polymer ?
#
loop_
_entity_poly.entity_id
_entity_poly.type
_entity_poly.pdbx_seq_one_letter_code
_entity_poly.pdbx_strand_id
1 'polypeptide(L)'
;MRNPKIWITMTQNLSAEAIAKIGERVLNIEADAIAQMANGLPKDFAAAAQLILGSTGRVIVAGIGKSGHIGRKISATLASTGTPSDFLHASEASHGDLGMVTSTDVCILISNSGETSELGDLIRYTRRFSIPLIGISSNPNSTLMQAADYLLTLPKLPEACAIGMAPTTSTTLTLAIGDALAVAVMELRGFNSEDFLKFHPGGKLGAQLARVSDLMHDGNALPLVDADMPMSEVLITMTSKGFGIAATTRDDGRLNGVITDGDLRRNMGNLMAMKAGEIANPSPVTVTPDLFAAQALALLNDRKIGALMVIDDDGKPVGVLQIHDLLRAGVA
;
A
#
# COMPACT_ATOMS: atom_id res chain seq x y z
N MET A 1 32.79 25.89 30.45
CA MET A 1 33.05 24.45 30.16
C MET A 1 31.92 23.66 30.80
N ARG A 2 30.97 23.14 30.00
CA ARG A 2 29.86 22.29 30.46
C ARG A 2 30.30 20.83 30.36
N ASN A 3 30.19 20.13 31.49
CA ASN A 3 30.62 18.74 31.66
C ASN A 3 29.62 17.79 30.91
N PRO A 4 30.06 16.98 29.91
CA PRO A 4 29.15 16.15 29.10
C PRO A 4 28.88 14.74 29.70
N LYS A 5 29.04 14.54 31.02
CA LYS A 5 28.99 13.20 31.64
C LYS A 5 27.78 12.99 32.58
N ILE A 6 26.56 13.28 32.14
CA ILE A 6 25.36 12.97 32.95
C ILE A 6 24.57 11.75 32.43
N TRP A 7 25.00 11.07 31.37
CA TRP A 7 24.19 10.01 30.75
C TRP A 7 24.67 8.58 31.02
N ILE A 8 25.74 8.35 31.80
CA ILE A 8 26.26 7.00 32.03
C ILE A 8 26.63 6.85 33.52
N THR A 9 25.62 6.58 34.35
CA THR A 9 25.87 5.90 35.62
C THR A 9 24.73 4.93 35.88
N MET A 10 25.12 3.64 35.93
CA MET A 10 24.37 2.38 36.07
C MET A 10 23.97 1.71 34.75
N THR A 11 24.94 1.34 33.93
CA THR A 11 24.82 0.13 33.12
C THR A 11 24.92 -1.07 34.09
N GLN A 12 23.77 -1.57 34.56
CA GLN A 12 23.72 -2.95 35.02
C GLN A 12 24.16 -3.79 33.82
N ASN A 13 25.27 -4.56 33.96
CA ASN A 13 25.65 -5.57 32.98
C ASN A 13 24.63 -6.70 33.07
N LEU A 14 23.45 -6.48 32.47
CA LEU A 14 22.41 -7.51 32.35
C LEU A 14 22.90 -8.57 31.39
N SER A 15 22.68 -9.84 31.70
CA SER A 15 22.89 -10.93 30.76
C SER A 15 21.95 -10.79 29.56
N ALA A 16 22.32 -11.34 28.41
CA ALA A 16 21.44 -11.37 27.21
C ALA A 16 20.06 -11.97 27.53
N GLU A 17 20.02 -12.99 28.40
CA GLU A 17 18.76 -13.59 28.85
C GLU A 17 17.90 -12.61 29.66
N ALA A 18 18.52 -11.83 30.57
CA ALA A 18 17.79 -10.83 31.33
C ALA A 18 17.22 -9.71 30.45
N ILE A 19 17.96 -9.29 29.40
CA ILE A 19 17.48 -8.32 28.41
C ILE A 19 16.32 -8.90 27.61
N ALA A 20 16.41 -10.16 27.16
CA ALA A 20 15.34 -10.84 26.45
C ALA A 20 14.06 -10.93 27.28
N LYS A 21 14.15 -11.26 28.57
CA LYS A 21 13.00 -11.29 29.50
C LYS A 21 12.35 -9.92 29.67
N ILE A 22 13.11 -8.83 29.63
CA ILE A 22 12.52 -7.48 29.65
C ILE A 22 11.68 -7.24 28.37
N GLY A 23 12.20 -7.59 27.20
CA GLY A 23 11.48 -7.47 25.94
C GLY A 23 10.19 -8.31 25.92
N GLU A 24 10.30 -9.59 26.30
CA GLU A 24 9.16 -10.51 26.42
C GLU A 24 8.07 -9.95 27.34
N ARG A 25 8.43 -9.45 28.51
CA ARG A 25 7.48 -8.83 29.45
C ARG A 25 6.75 -7.65 28.84
N VAL A 26 7.46 -6.74 28.14
CA VAL A 26 6.85 -5.57 27.50
C VAL A 26 5.84 -6.00 26.42
N LEU A 27 6.25 -6.91 25.55
CA LEU A 27 5.38 -7.41 24.47
C LEU A 27 4.13 -8.11 25.01
N ASN A 28 4.26 -8.90 26.08
CA ASN A 28 3.11 -9.57 26.70
C ASN A 28 2.13 -8.57 27.31
N ILE A 29 2.62 -7.54 28.03
CA ILE A 29 1.76 -6.48 28.58
C ILE A 29 0.99 -5.76 27.48
N GLU A 30 1.63 -5.42 26.36
CA GLU A 30 0.98 -4.74 25.25
C GLU A 30 0.00 -5.65 24.49
N ALA A 31 0.35 -6.94 24.32
CA ALA A 31 -0.55 -7.93 23.70
C ALA A 31 -1.81 -8.15 24.54
N ASP A 32 -1.67 -8.29 25.86
CA ASP A 32 -2.81 -8.43 26.79
C ASP A 32 -3.70 -7.18 26.75
N ALA A 33 -3.11 -6.00 26.65
CA ALA A 33 -3.85 -4.74 26.56
C ALA A 33 -4.68 -4.68 25.26
N ILE A 34 -4.11 -5.09 24.13
CA ILE A 34 -4.84 -5.16 22.84
C ILE A 34 -5.97 -6.19 22.93
N ALA A 35 -5.71 -7.37 23.52
CA ALA A 35 -6.73 -8.41 23.69
C ALA A 35 -7.90 -7.92 24.56
N GLN A 36 -7.60 -7.19 25.65
CA GLN A 36 -8.62 -6.57 26.48
C GLN A 36 -9.47 -5.55 25.70
N MET A 37 -8.85 -4.69 24.90
CA MET A 37 -9.56 -3.72 24.07
C MET A 37 -10.42 -4.40 22.99
N ALA A 38 -9.92 -5.47 22.38
CA ALA A 38 -10.67 -6.23 21.37
C ALA A 38 -11.94 -6.88 21.96
N ASN A 39 -11.86 -7.40 23.20
CA ASN A 39 -12.99 -7.99 23.89
C ASN A 39 -14.00 -6.94 24.41
N GLY A 40 -13.59 -5.68 24.50
CA GLY A 40 -14.41 -4.56 24.98
C GLY A 40 -14.27 -3.35 24.05
N LEU A 41 -14.53 -3.54 22.76
CA LEU A 41 -14.44 -2.45 21.76
C LEU A 41 -15.30 -1.25 22.18
N PRO A 42 -14.82 0.01 22.03
CA PRO A 42 -15.59 1.19 22.38
C PRO A 42 -16.97 1.21 21.74
N LYS A 43 -18.00 1.57 22.49
CA LYS A 43 -19.41 1.52 22.02
C LYS A 43 -19.64 2.36 20.76
N ASP A 44 -18.92 3.48 20.62
CA ASP A 44 -19.07 4.39 19.50
C ASP A 44 -18.19 4.02 18.29
N PHE A 45 -17.46 2.90 18.35
CA PHE A 45 -16.54 2.51 17.26
C PHE A 45 -17.26 2.37 15.91
N ALA A 46 -18.38 1.67 15.86
CA ALA A 46 -19.14 1.48 14.63
C ALA A 46 -19.72 2.82 14.12
N ALA A 47 -20.22 3.67 15.02
CA ALA A 47 -20.76 4.97 14.67
C ALA A 47 -19.66 5.92 14.15
N ALA A 48 -18.46 5.90 14.74
CA ALA A 48 -17.31 6.64 14.27
C ALA A 48 -16.86 6.18 12.85
N ALA A 49 -16.85 4.88 12.58
CA ALA A 49 -16.56 4.33 11.26
C ALA A 49 -17.60 4.79 10.21
N GLN A 50 -18.87 4.74 10.54
CA GLN A 50 -19.96 5.20 9.68
C GLN A 50 -19.90 6.70 9.42
N LEU A 51 -19.57 7.52 10.43
CA LEU A 51 -19.34 8.95 10.28
C LEU A 51 -18.25 9.23 9.24
N ILE A 52 -17.09 8.58 9.37
CA ILE A 52 -15.97 8.76 8.44
C ILE A 52 -16.37 8.31 7.03
N LEU A 53 -17.06 7.17 6.90
CA LEU A 53 -17.51 6.66 5.61
C LEU A 53 -18.46 7.63 4.89
N GLY A 54 -19.35 8.27 5.64
CA GLY A 54 -20.36 9.23 5.12
C GLY A 54 -19.82 10.65 4.94
N SER A 55 -18.60 10.95 5.39
CA SER A 55 -17.99 12.29 5.25
C SER A 55 -17.64 12.59 3.78
N THR A 56 -17.88 13.83 3.37
CA THR A 56 -17.47 14.37 2.07
C THR A 56 -16.16 15.15 2.14
N GLY A 57 -15.67 15.43 3.34
CA GLY A 57 -14.40 16.09 3.62
C GLY A 57 -13.29 15.09 3.93
N ARG A 58 -12.28 15.58 4.64
CA ARG A 58 -11.11 14.80 5.09
C ARG A 58 -11.27 14.38 6.55
N VAL A 59 -10.47 13.40 6.96
CA VAL A 59 -10.26 13.11 8.38
C VAL A 59 -9.02 13.88 8.85
N ILE A 60 -9.20 14.84 9.74
CA ILE A 60 -8.11 15.64 10.34
C ILE A 60 -7.74 14.99 11.68
N VAL A 61 -6.55 14.40 11.73
CA VAL A 61 -6.04 13.76 12.95
C VAL A 61 -5.11 14.72 13.68
N ALA A 62 -5.29 14.92 14.98
CA ALA A 62 -4.38 15.77 15.76
C ALA A 62 -4.02 15.18 17.12
N GLY A 63 -2.82 15.53 17.58
CA GLY A 63 -2.26 15.12 18.87
C GLY A 63 -0.90 15.75 19.11
N ILE A 64 -0.36 15.60 20.32
CA ILE A 64 0.95 16.13 20.73
C ILE A 64 1.91 15.00 21.11
N GLY A 65 3.21 15.20 20.87
CA GLY A 65 4.26 14.27 21.26
C GLY A 65 4.05 12.87 20.69
N LYS A 66 4.10 11.84 21.53
CA LYS A 66 3.93 10.44 21.09
C LYS A 66 2.53 10.20 20.50
N SER A 67 1.47 10.78 21.08
CA SER A 67 0.12 10.73 20.50
C SER A 67 0.07 11.37 19.11
N GLY A 68 0.80 12.47 18.88
CA GLY A 68 0.93 13.09 17.57
C GLY A 68 1.64 12.19 16.55
N HIS A 69 2.71 11.51 16.95
CA HIS A 69 3.40 10.56 16.05
C HIS A 69 2.49 9.38 15.65
N ILE A 70 1.73 8.84 16.60
CA ILE A 70 0.72 7.81 16.32
C ILE A 70 -0.39 8.38 15.43
N GLY A 71 -0.85 9.61 15.69
CA GLY A 71 -1.84 10.30 14.87
C GLY A 71 -1.40 10.47 13.42
N ARG A 72 -0.13 10.83 13.17
CA ARG A 72 0.43 10.86 11.81
C ARG A 72 0.35 9.50 11.11
N LYS A 73 0.67 8.41 11.84
CA LYS A 73 0.55 7.05 11.27
C LYS A 73 -0.90 6.71 10.96
N ILE A 74 -1.84 7.02 11.83
CA ILE A 74 -3.28 6.78 11.60
C ILE A 74 -3.76 7.55 10.37
N SER A 75 -3.42 8.83 10.26
CA SER A 75 -3.74 9.66 9.10
C SER A 75 -3.18 9.06 7.80
N ALA A 76 -1.90 8.65 7.81
CA ALA A 76 -1.29 8.00 6.65
C ALA A 76 -1.98 6.68 6.27
N THR A 77 -2.40 5.88 7.27
CA THR A 77 -3.13 4.63 7.03
C THR A 77 -4.50 4.91 6.40
N LEU A 78 -5.27 5.87 6.93
CA LEU A 78 -6.55 6.29 6.35
C LEU A 78 -6.37 6.73 4.89
N ALA A 79 -5.39 7.59 4.60
CA ALA A 79 -5.12 8.07 3.25
C ALA A 79 -4.78 6.92 2.30
N SER A 80 -3.92 6.00 2.73
CA SER A 80 -3.49 4.85 1.92
C SER A 80 -4.57 3.79 1.72
N THR A 81 -5.64 3.81 2.52
CA THR A 81 -6.79 2.90 2.44
C THR A 81 -8.05 3.58 1.89
N GLY A 82 -7.90 4.70 1.18
CA GLY A 82 -8.98 5.34 0.42
C GLY A 82 -9.82 6.36 1.19
N THR A 83 -9.39 6.77 2.39
CA THR A 83 -10.02 7.85 3.16
C THR A 83 -9.08 9.06 3.18
N PRO A 84 -9.40 10.18 2.49
CA PRO A 84 -8.58 11.38 2.54
C PRO A 84 -8.35 11.83 3.97
N SER A 85 -7.10 12.00 4.38
CA SER A 85 -6.75 12.35 5.75
C SER A 85 -5.48 13.17 5.81
N ASP A 86 -5.44 14.12 6.74
CA ASP A 86 -4.28 14.95 7.05
C ASP A 86 -4.00 14.98 8.55
N PHE A 87 -2.75 15.16 8.91
CA PHE A 87 -2.35 15.36 10.29
C PHE A 87 -2.11 16.83 10.59
N LEU A 88 -2.80 17.36 11.60
CA LEU A 88 -2.64 18.71 12.11
C LEU A 88 -1.94 18.68 13.47
N HIS A 89 -0.78 19.35 13.58
CA HIS A 89 -0.11 19.47 14.87
C HIS A 89 -0.85 20.47 15.76
N ALA A 90 -1.25 20.06 16.96
CA ALA A 90 -2.11 20.89 17.81
C ALA A 90 -1.49 22.26 18.19
N SER A 91 -0.16 22.35 18.32
CA SER A 91 0.51 23.64 18.55
C SER A 91 0.41 24.57 17.32
N GLU A 92 0.56 24.04 16.11
CA GLU A 92 0.46 24.84 14.87
C GLU A 92 -0.99 25.29 14.61
N ALA A 93 -1.96 24.46 15.04
CA ALA A 93 -3.38 24.81 14.97
C ALA A 93 -3.65 26.19 15.60
N SER A 94 -3.09 26.46 16.78
CA SER A 94 -3.24 27.74 17.50
C SER A 94 -2.55 28.92 16.80
N HIS A 95 -1.71 28.67 15.80
CA HIS A 95 -0.94 29.69 15.06
C HIS A 95 -1.39 29.87 13.60
N GLY A 96 -2.60 29.41 13.26
CA GLY A 96 -3.23 29.66 11.96
C GLY A 96 -3.65 28.42 11.20
N ASP A 97 -3.08 27.25 11.49
CA ASP A 97 -3.37 26.02 10.75
C ASP A 97 -4.80 25.47 10.98
N LEU A 98 -5.55 26.04 11.95
CA LEU A 98 -7.01 25.81 12.02
C LEU A 98 -7.73 26.17 10.72
N GLY A 99 -7.18 27.08 9.92
CA GLY A 99 -7.73 27.46 8.62
C GLY A 99 -7.77 26.33 7.58
N MET A 100 -7.02 25.25 7.79
CA MET A 100 -7.09 24.07 6.93
C MET A 100 -8.27 23.13 7.24
N VAL A 101 -8.92 23.31 8.40
CA VAL A 101 -10.05 22.48 8.83
C VAL A 101 -11.36 23.10 8.36
N THR A 102 -12.16 22.35 7.62
CA THR A 102 -13.42 22.80 7.04
C THR A 102 -14.64 22.18 7.71
N SER A 103 -15.82 22.73 7.48
CA SER A 103 -17.07 22.22 8.06
C SER A 103 -17.49 20.84 7.52
N THR A 104 -16.88 20.36 6.44
CA THR A 104 -17.13 19.05 5.87
C THR A 104 -16.19 17.97 6.39
N ASP A 105 -15.15 18.34 7.14
CA ASP A 105 -14.17 17.43 7.69
C ASP A 105 -14.68 16.71 8.94
N VAL A 106 -14.01 15.63 9.33
CA VAL A 106 -14.16 14.93 10.60
C VAL A 106 -12.85 15.06 11.35
N CYS A 107 -12.89 15.50 12.62
CA CYS A 107 -11.69 15.60 13.46
C CYS A 107 -11.54 14.36 14.35
N ILE A 108 -10.32 13.83 14.44
CA ILE A 108 -9.90 12.82 15.42
C ILE A 108 -8.84 13.45 16.32
N LEU A 109 -9.15 13.69 17.58
CA LEU A 109 -8.20 14.23 18.55
C LEU A 109 -7.72 13.13 19.52
N ILE A 110 -6.41 13.06 19.71
CA ILE A 110 -5.74 12.00 20.46
C ILE A 110 -5.02 12.58 21.68
N SER A 111 -5.46 12.17 22.86
CA SER A 111 -4.78 12.47 24.13
C SER A 111 -5.06 11.36 25.14
N ASN A 112 -4.03 10.67 25.63
CA ASN A 112 -4.23 9.61 26.61
C ASN A 112 -4.91 10.09 27.90
N SER A 113 -4.51 11.27 28.43
CA SER A 113 -5.17 11.91 29.57
C SER A 113 -6.50 12.58 29.21
N GLY A 114 -6.64 13.00 27.95
CA GLY A 114 -7.72 13.85 27.47
C GLY A 114 -7.68 15.30 27.94
N GLU A 115 -6.58 15.71 28.64
CA GLU A 115 -6.40 17.02 29.26
C GLU A 115 -5.22 17.80 28.66
N THR A 116 -4.81 17.47 27.43
CA THR A 116 -3.73 18.17 26.74
C THR A 116 -4.17 19.58 26.36
N SER A 117 -3.56 20.59 26.96
CA SER A 117 -3.95 22.01 26.83
C SER A 117 -3.93 22.50 25.38
N GLU A 118 -2.96 22.06 24.59
CA GLU A 118 -2.77 22.43 23.18
C GLU A 118 -3.92 21.97 22.28
N LEU A 119 -4.69 20.96 22.68
CA LEU A 119 -5.90 20.53 21.95
C LEU A 119 -7.10 21.48 22.20
N GLY A 120 -7.01 22.36 23.18
CA GLY A 120 -8.11 23.24 23.59
C GLY A 120 -8.64 24.12 22.46
N ASP A 121 -7.76 24.66 21.61
CA ASP A 121 -8.18 25.50 20.47
C ASP A 121 -8.90 24.67 19.40
N LEU A 122 -8.40 23.48 19.10
CA LEU A 122 -9.07 22.53 18.18
C LEU A 122 -10.44 22.12 18.71
N ILE A 123 -10.55 21.80 20.01
CA ILE A 123 -11.84 21.47 20.64
C ILE A 123 -12.82 22.65 20.50
N ARG A 124 -12.39 23.87 20.84
CA ARG A 124 -13.26 25.09 20.71
C ARG A 124 -13.65 25.31 19.25
N TYR A 125 -12.72 25.14 18.32
CA TYR A 125 -12.95 25.33 16.89
C TYR A 125 -14.00 24.33 16.36
N THR A 126 -13.83 23.05 16.64
CA THR A 126 -14.78 22.01 16.20
C THR A 126 -16.18 22.27 16.76
N ARG A 127 -16.30 22.65 18.04
CA ARG A 127 -17.61 22.97 18.64
C ARG A 127 -18.25 24.22 18.02
N ARG A 128 -17.45 25.27 17.80
CA ARG A 128 -17.94 26.52 17.21
C ARG A 128 -18.49 26.36 15.79
N PHE A 129 -17.87 25.51 14.99
CA PHE A 129 -18.24 25.30 13.59
C PHE A 129 -19.03 24.02 13.36
N SER A 130 -19.46 23.34 14.42
CA SER A 130 -20.22 22.09 14.37
C SER A 130 -19.53 21.00 13.55
N ILE A 131 -18.18 20.93 13.63
CA ILE A 131 -17.37 19.92 12.96
C ILE A 131 -17.40 18.66 13.81
N PRO A 132 -17.77 17.48 13.25
CA PRO A 132 -17.80 16.23 14.00
C PRO A 132 -16.47 15.90 14.63
N LEU A 133 -16.47 15.52 15.91
CA LEU A 133 -15.30 15.23 16.71
C LEU A 133 -15.31 13.82 17.28
N ILE A 134 -14.29 13.04 16.95
CA ILE A 134 -13.98 11.75 17.55
C ILE A 134 -12.85 11.96 18.57
N GLY A 135 -13.07 11.60 19.82
CA GLY A 135 -12.07 11.65 20.88
C GLY A 135 -11.46 10.27 21.16
N ILE A 136 -10.12 10.19 21.23
CA ILE A 136 -9.39 8.98 21.64
C ILE A 136 -8.65 9.28 22.95
N SER A 137 -9.07 8.64 24.05
CA SER A 137 -8.51 8.84 25.38
C SER A 137 -8.77 7.64 26.31
N SER A 138 -7.92 7.44 27.32
CA SER A 138 -8.19 6.49 28.40
C SER A 138 -9.04 7.08 29.55
N ASN A 139 -9.32 8.39 29.50
CA ASN A 139 -10.13 9.06 30.52
C ASN A 139 -11.48 9.54 29.93
N PRO A 140 -12.58 8.79 30.13
CA PRO A 140 -13.89 9.14 29.56
C PRO A 140 -14.48 10.45 30.09
N ASN A 141 -14.01 10.93 31.23
CA ASN A 141 -14.51 12.16 31.86
C ASN A 141 -13.63 13.39 31.58
N SER A 142 -12.66 13.26 30.67
CA SER A 142 -11.75 14.36 30.33
C SER A 142 -12.40 15.45 29.47
N THR A 143 -11.77 16.61 29.44
CA THR A 143 -12.19 17.76 28.63
C THR A 143 -12.39 17.37 27.15
N LEU A 144 -11.47 16.60 26.57
CA LEU A 144 -11.57 16.10 25.20
C LEU A 144 -12.80 15.22 25.02
N MET A 145 -13.00 14.23 25.89
CA MET A 145 -14.07 13.23 25.74
C MET A 145 -15.45 13.83 26.02
N GLN A 146 -15.56 14.82 26.92
CA GLN A 146 -16.80 15.54 27.14
C GLN A 146 -17.21 16.44 25.96
N ALA A 147 -16.23 16.90 25.19
CA ALA A 147 -16.48 17.70 24.00
C ALA A 147 -16.71 16.86 22.73
N ALA A 148 -16.29 15.60 22.71
CA ALA A 148 -16.38 14.73 21.54
C ALA A 148 -17.81 14.24 21.30
N ASP A 149 -18.15 14.05 20.02
CA ASP A 149 -19.43 13.46 19.60
C ASP A 149 -19.36 11.92 19.63
N TYR A 150 -18.16 11.36 19.41
CA TYR A 150 -17.90 9.92 19.40
C TYR A 150 -16.69 9.60 20.28
N LEU A 151 -16.86 8.68 21.20
CA LEU A 151 -15.88 8.38 22.24
C LEU A 151 -15.20 7.04 22.00
N LEU A 152 -13.97 7.06 21.52
CA LEU A 152 -13.12 5.87 21.43
C LEU A 152 -12.31 5.73 22.73
N THR A 153 -12.97 5.27 23.79
CA THR A 153 -12.36 5.14 25.12
C THR A 153 -11.44 3.93 25.16
N LEU A 154 -10.16 4.19 25.43
CA LEU A 154 -9.15 3.14 25.61
C LEU A 154 -9.21 2.53 27.02
N PRO A 155 -8.88 1.26 27.19
CA PRO A 155 -8.69 0.68 28.51
C PRO A 155 -7.62 1.45 29.29
N LYS A 156 -7.90 1.79 30.56
CA LYS A 156 -6.94 2.43 31.43
C LYS A 156 -6.01 1.38 32.04
N LEU A 157 -4.86 1.17 31.44
CA LEU A 157 -3.88 0.15 31.81
C LEU A 157 -2.52 0.77 32.13
N PRO A 158 -1.68 0.09 32.93
CA PRO A 158 -0.32 0.53 33.20
C PRO A 158 0.52 0.56 31.93
N GLU A 159 1.45 1.50 31.89
CA GLU A 159 2.50 1.49 30.86
C GLU A 159 3.46 0.31 31.07
N ALA A 160 3.94 -0.31 29.99
CA ALA A 160 4.85 -1.44 30.07
C ALA A 160 6.29 -1.07 30.52
N CYS A 161 6.61 0.23 30.54
CA CYS A 161 7.90 0.69 31.04
C CYS A 161 8.02 0.55 32.56
N ALA A 162 9.24 0.24 33.04
CA ALA A 162 9.47 -0.07 34.45
C ALA A 162 9.14 1.09 35.42
N ILE A 163 9.19 2.34 34.95
CA ILE A 163 8.87 3.52 35.74
C ILE A 163 7.41 3.98 35.57
N GLY A 164 6.62 3.31 34.72
CA GLY A 164 5.21 3.62 34.46
C GLY A 164 4.92 5.00 33.82
N MET A 165 5.93 5.68 33.29
CA MET A 165 5.82 7.06 32.80
C MET A 165 5.98 7.18 31.28
N ALA A 166 6.80 6.32 30.66
CA ALA A 166 7.00 6.37 29.21
C ALA A 166 5.78 5.77 28.50
N PRO A 167 5.10 6.50 27.63
CA PRO A 167 3.98 5.96 26.87
C PRO A 167 4.43 4.80 25.99
N THR A 168 3.88 3.64 26.25
CA THR A 168 4.11 2.35 25.58
C THR A 168 2.77 1.70 25.32
N THR A 169 2.16 1.05 26.33
CA THR A 169 0.83 0.44 26.25
C THR A 169 -0.24 1.40 25.71
N SER A 170 -0.28 2.63 26.20
CA SER A 170 -1.26 3.64 25.76
C SER A 170 -1.07 4.00 24.27
N THR A 171 0.16 4.10 23.79
CA THR A 171 0.44 4.40 22.38
C THR A 171 0.15 3.19 21.47
N THR A 172 0.42 1.98 21.93
CA THR A 172 0.09 0.73 21.23
C THR A 172 -1.42 0.57 21.08
N LEU A 173 -2.19 0.82 22.14
CA LEU A 173 -3.66 0.82 22.08
C LEU A 173 -4.20 1.89 21.12
N THR A 174 -3.64 3.11 21.16
CA THR A 174 -4.04 4.19 20.25
C THR A 174 -3.77 3.82 18.79
N LEU A 175 -2.62 3.20 18.51
CA LEU A 175 -2.29 2.71 17.17
C LEU A 175 -3.26 1.62 16.72
N ALA A 176 -3.51 0.64 17.57
CA ALA A 176 -4.37 -0.51 17.25
C ALA A 176 -5.82 -0.08 16.97
N ILE A 177 -6.42 0.82 17.78
CA ILE A 177 -7.77 1.31 17.52
C ILE A 177 -7.85 2.16 16.25
N GLY A 178 -6.80 2.94 15.95
CA GLY A 178 -6.72 3.73 14.73
C GLY A 178 -6.63 2.86 13.48
N ASP A 179 -5.85 1.78 13.53
CA ASP A 179 -5.76 0.80 12.43
C ASP A 179 -7.08 0.04 12.26
N ALA A 180 -7.69 -0.39 13.36
CA ALA A 180 -9.00 -1.04 13.31
C ALA A 180 -10.05 -0.12 12.67
N LEU A 181 -10.05 1.19 13.01
CA LEU A 181 -10.96 2.17 12.41
C LEU A 181 -10.71 2.35 10.92
N ALA A 182 -9.44 2.50 10.51
CA ALA A 182 -9.07 2.66 9.10
C ALA A 182 -9.45 1.42 8.26
N VAL A 183 -9.19 0.22 8.77
CA VAL A 183 -9.56 -1.05 8.10
C VAL A 183 -11.07 -1.21 8.03
N ALA A 184 -11.81 -0.90 9.10
CA ALA A 184 -13.27 -0.97 9.08
C ALA A 184 -13.87 -0.03 8.01
N VAL A 185 -13.39 1.20 7.90
CA VAL A 185 -13.83 2.15 6.86
C VAL A 185 -13.44 1.66 5.47
N MET A 186 -12.24 1.11 5.31
CA MET A 186 -11.74 0.51 4.05
C MET A 186 -12.68 -0.60 3.57
N GLU A 187 -13.02 -1.54 4.45
CA GLU A 187 -13.91 -2.66 4.12
C GLU A 187 -15.34 -2.20 3.81
N LEU A 188 -15.87 -1.28 4.62
CA LEU A 188 -17.20 -0.68 4.38
C LEU A 188 -17.28 0.07 3.04
N ARG A 189 -16.18 0.65 2.58
CA ARG A 189 -16.06 1.34 1.29
C ARG A 189 -15.96 0.37 0.11
N GLY A 190 -15.73 -0.92 0.34
CA GLY A 190 -15.44 -1.91 -0.69
C GLY A 190 -14.09 -1.70 -1.39
N PHE A 191 -13.14 -1.05 -0.68
CA PHE A 191 -11.80 -0.78 -1.20
C PHE A 191 -11.05 -2.10 -1.45
N ASN A 192 -10.58 -2.27 -2.66
CA ASN A 192 -9.96 -3.52 -3.12
C ASN A 192 -8.48 -3.33 -3.51
N SER A 193 -7.85 -4.41 -3.98
CA SER A 193 -6.44 -4.39 -4.40
C SER A 193 -6.15 -3.46 -5.57
N GLU A 194 -7.11 -3.23 -6.46
CA GLU A 194 -6.94 -2.32 -7.60
C GLU A 194 -6.94 -0.85 -7.12
N ASP A 195 -7.79 -0.54 -6.13
CA ASP A 195 -7.78 0.77 -5.49
C ASP A 195 -6.49 1.02 -4.72
N PHE A 196 -5.95 -0.03 -4.07
CA PHE A 196 -4.68 0.07 -3.35
C PHE A 196 -3.52 0.41 -4.29
N LEU A 197 -3.50 -0.14 -5.51
CA LEU A 197 -2.53 0.17 -6.56
C LEU A 197 -2.50 1.65 -6.94
N LYS A 198 -3.67 2.30 -7.03
CA LYS A 198 -3.78 3.72 -7.39
C LYS A 198 -3.02 4.61 -6.41
N PHE A 199 -2.95 4.22 -5.13
CA PHE A 199 -2.27 4.97 -4.08
C PHE A 199 -0.81 4.53 -3.83
N HIS A 200 -0.40 3.37 -4.37
CA HIS A 200 0.94 2.79 -4.16
C HIS A 200 1.66 2.44 -5.48
N PRO A 201 1.77 3.36 -6.44
CA PRO A 201 2.28 3.03 -7.77
C PRO A 201 3.77 2.65 -7.79
N GLY A 202 4.54 3.01 -6.78
CA GLY A 202 6.01 2.85 -6.75
C GLY A 202 6.57 1.82 -5.76
N GLY A 203 5.75 1.03 -5.09
CA GLY A 203 6.21 0.06 -4.08
C GLY A 203 6.29 -1.37 -4.60
N LYS A 204 7.08 -2.25 -3.92
CA LYS A 204 7.10 -3.71 -4.21
C LYS A 204 5.69 -4.32 -4.24
N LEU A 205 4.80 -3.84 -3.40
CA LEU A 205 3.42 -4.29 -3.32
C LEU A 205 2.61 -3.87 -4.57
N GLY A 206 2.85 -2.66 -5.10
CA GLY A 206 2.28 -2.18 -6.36
C GLY A 206 2.73 -3.03 -7.54
N ALA A 207 4.03 -3.32 -7.60
CA ALA A 207 4.61 -4.15 -8.65
C ALA A 207 4.05 -5.59 -8.66
N GLN A 208 3.78 -6.18 -7.49
CA GLN A 208 3.21 -7.52 -7.37
C GLN A 208 1.74 -7.60 -7.84
N LEU A 209 1.01 -6.50 -7.78
CA LEU A 209 -0.39 -6.39 -8.16
C LEU A 209 -0.59 -5.80 -9.57
N ALA A 210 0.50 -5.35 -10.24
CA ALA A 210 0.46 -4.88 -11.62
C ALA A 210 -0.05 -5.98 -12.56
N ARG A 211 -0.82 -5.61 -13.57
CA ARG A 211 -1.28 -6.51 -14.62
C ARG A 211 -0.33 -6.47 -15.81
N VAL A 212 -0.42 -7.47 -16.65
CA VAL A 212 0.30 -7.52 -17.93
C VAL A 212 -0.01 -6.29 -18.77
N SER A 213 -1.28 -5.84 -18.81
CA SER A 213 -1.72 -4.62 -19.50
C SER A 213 -0.99 -3.35 -19.09
N ASP A 214 -0.53 -3.27 -17.84
CA ASP A 214 0.16 -2.08 -17.31
C ASP A 214 1.62 -2.00 -17.75
N LEU A 215 2.20 -3.12 -18.21
CA LEU A 215 3.62 -3.29 -18.48
C LEU A 215 3.93 -3.75 -19.92
N MET A 216 2.95 -4.24 -20.65
CA MET A 216 3.13 -4.69 -22.03
C MET A 216 3.38 -3.53 -22.98
N HIS A 217 4.08 -3.81 -24.08
CA HIS A 217 4.17 -2.91 -25.22
C HIS A 217 3.05 -3.26 -26.21
N ASP A 218 2.36 -2.27 -26.74
CA ASP A 218 1.19 -2.41 -27.62
C ASP A 218 1.32 -1.67 -28.94
N GLY A 219 0.26 -1.70 -29.76
CA GLY A 219 0.14 -0.94 -30.98
C GLY A 219 1.29 -1.15 -31.95
N ASN A 220 1.92 -0.05 -32.35
CA ASN A 220 3.03 -0.07 -33.30
C ASN A 220 4.31 -0.75 -32.76
N ALA A 221 4.38 -1.06 -31.47
CA ALA A 221 5.54 -1.79 -30.91
C ALA A 221 5.47 -3.28 -31.21
N LEU A 222 4.30 -3.81 -31.54
CA LEU A 222 4.12 -5.26 -31.79
C LEU A 222 5.01 -5.74 -32.92
N PRO A 223 5.74 -6.87 -32.74
CA PRO A 223 6.62 -7.46 -33.73
C PRO A 223 5.83 -8.37 -34.69
N LEU A 224 4.77 -7.84 -35.32
CA LEU A 224 3.93 -8.61 -36.24
C LEU A 224 4.55 -8.67 -37.63
N VAL A 225 4.50 -9.86 -38.25
CA VAL A 225 4.97 -10.15 -39.58
C VAL A 225 3.96 -11.02 -40.34
N ASP A 226 3.95 -10.90 -41.67
CA ASP A 226 3.16 -11.79 -42.51
C ASP A 226 3.77 -13.19 -42.53
N ALA A 227 2.93 -14.25 -42.58
CA ALA A 227 3.39 -15.62 -42.65
C ALA A 227 4.21 -15.92 -43.94
N ASP A 228 3.93 -15.21 -45.01
CA ASP A 228 4.67 -15.29 -46.28
C ASP A 228 5.91 -14.43 -46.36
N MET A 229 6.18 -13.59 -45.33
CA MET A 229 7.34 -12.70 -45.29
C MET A 229 8.66 -13.49 -45.29
N PRO A 230 9.63 -13.16 -46.17
CA PRO A 230 10.96 -13.77 -46.16
C PRO A 230 11.69 -13.57 -44.82
N MET A 231 12.42 -14.57 -44.35
CA MET A 231 13.14 -14.47 -43.07
C MET A 231 14.16 -13.33 -43.01
N SER A 232 14.69 -12.89 -44.15
CA SER A 232 15.58 -11.69 -44.22
C SER A 232 14.89 -10.42 -43.74
N GLU A 233 13.58 -10.24 -44.02
CA GLU A 233 12.78 -9.10 -43.57
C GLU A 233 12.27 -9.29 -42.13
N VAL A 234 11.94 -10.52 -41.76
CA VAL A 234 11.56 -10.89 -40.38
C VAL A 234 12.69 -10.52 -39.42
N LEU A 235 13.93 -10.83 -39.75
CA LEU A 235 15.11 -10.49 -38.93
C LEU A 235 15.27 -8.97 -38.72
N ILE A 236 14.98 -8.17 -39.76
CA ILE A 236 14.98 -6.70 -39.64
C ILE A 236 13.90 -6.26 -38.66
N THR A 237 12.70 -6.82 -38.78
CA THR A 237 11.58 -6.53 -37.87
C THR A 237 11.93 -6.91 -36.44
N MET A 238 12.42 -8.14 -36.19
CA MET A 238 12.83 -8.58 -34.85
C MET A 238 13.88 -7.65 -34.23
N THR A 239 14.89 -7.26 -35.04
CA THR A 239 15.97 -6.36 -34.58
C THR A 239 15.42 -4.96 -34.27
N SER A 240 14.59 -4.41 -35.15
CA SER A 240 14.04 -3.06 -34.96
C SER A 240 13.08 -2.94 -33.78
N LYS A 241 12.33 -4.01 -33.48
CA LYS A 241 11.41 -4.06 -32.34
C LYS A 241 12.11 -4.42 -31.03
N GLY A 242 13.20 -5.17 -31.08
CA GLY A 242 14.08 -5.43 -29.93
C GLY A 242 13.55 -6.43 -28.90
N PHE A 243 12.49 -7.20 -29.21
CA PHE A 243 11.88 -8.14 -28.27
C PHE A 243 12.45 -9.57 -28.36
N GLY A 244 13.32 -9.85 -29.35
CA GLY A 244 13.86 -11.19 -29.61
C GLY A 244 12.81 -12.18 -30.12
N ILE A 245 11.63 -11.70 -30.49
CA ILE A 245 10.55 -12.50 -31.09
C ILE A 245 9.89 -11.75 -32.24
N ALA A 246 9.23 -12.50 -33.15
CA ALA A 246 8.25 -12.00 -34.11
C ALA A 246 7.00 -12.90 -34.06
N ALA A 247 5.83 -12.36 -34.37
CA ALA A 247 4.58 -13.08 -34.36
C ALA A 247 3.90 -13.01 -35.73
N THR A 248 3.41 -14.16 -36.21
CA THR A 248 2.59 -14.24 -37.42
C THR A 248 1.13 -14.24 -37.06
N THR A 249 0.30 -13.63 -37.90
CA THR A 249 -1.16 -13.63 -37.77
C THR A 249 -1.83 -14.34 -38.93
N ARG A 250 -3.06 -14.82 -38.70
CA ARG A 250 -3.96 -15.35 -39.71
C ARG A 250 -4.71 -14.21 -40.38
N ASP A 251 -5.42 -14.52 -41.46
CA ASP A 251 -6.25 -13.54 -42.22
C ASP A 251 -7.34 -12.88 -41.32
N ASP A 252 -7.80 -13.58 -40.30
CA ASP A 252 -8.77 -13.06 -39.30
C ASP A 252 -8.12 -12.21 -38.18
N GLY A 253 -6.80 -12.00 -38.26
CA GLY A 253 -6.01 -11.25 -37.28
C GLY A 253 -5.60 -12.03 -36.02
N ARG A 254 -5.99 -13.29 -35.88
CA ARG A 254 -5.58 -14.13 -34.73
C ARG A 254 -4.11 -14.51 -34.82
N LEU A 255 -3.52 -14.73 -33.67
CA LEU A 255 -2.14 -15.22 -33.58
C LEU A 255 -2.05 -16.59 -34.29
N ASN A 256 -1.12 -16.71 -35.23
CA ASN A 256 -0.84 -17.95 -35.95
C ASN A 256 0.35 -18.69 -35.38
N GLY A 257 1.41 -17.94 -34.98
CA GLY A 257 2.61 -18.51 -34.37
C GLY A 257 3.63 -17.46 -33.97
N VAL A 258 4.66 -17.89 -33.28
CA VAL A 258 5.75 -17.02 -32.80
C VAL A 258 7.09 -17.58 -33.22
N ILE A 259 7.98 -16.70 -33.69
CA ILE A 259 9.37 -16.97 -34.03
C ILE A 259 10.25 -16.38 -32.95
N THR A 260 11.17 -17.15 -32.41
CA THR A 260 12.11 -16.71 -31.37
C THR A 260 13.56 -16.81 -31.86
N ASP A 261 14.50 -16.16 -31.17
CA ASP A 261 15.94 -16.31 -31.42
C ASP A 261 16.40 -17.80 -31.37
N GLY A 262 15.70 -18.61 -30.58
CA GLY A 262 15.92 -20.06 -30.50
C GLY A 262 15.57 -20.76 -31.82
N ASP A 263 14.46 -20.35 -32.45
CA ASP A 263 14.01 -20.90 -33.73
C ASP A 263 14.97 -20.51 -34.87
N LEU A 264 15.48 -19.26 -34.85
CA LEU A 264 16.50 -18.81 -35.80
C LEU A 264 17.74 -19.70 -35.74
N ARG A 265 18.23 -19.95 -34.52
CA ARG A 265 19.43 -20.80 -34.31
C ARG A 265 19.22 -22.25 -34.78
N ARG A 266 18.03 -22.80 -34.51
CA ARG A 266 17.71 -24.17 -34.95
C ARG A 266 17.65 -24.34 -36.48
N ASN A 267 17.24 -23.28 -37.19
CA ASN A 267 17.07 -23.30 -38.65
C ASN A 267 18.21 -22.59 -39.40
N MET A 268 19.33 -22.24 -38.75
CA MET A 268 20.40 -21.42 -39.31
C MET A 268 20.92 -21.88 -40.66
N GLY A 269 20.94 -23.19 -40.94
CA GLY A 269 21.46 -23.77 -42.19
C GLY A 269 20.67 -23.38 -43.45
N ASN A 270 19.36 -23.08 -43.33
CA ASN A 270 18.50 -22.76 -44.47
C ASN A 270 17.60 -21.52 -44.19
N LEU A 271 17.89 -20.78 -43.14
CA LEU A 271 17.06 -19.68 -42.61
C LEU A 271 16.67 -18.67 -43.69
N MET A 272 17.61 -18.22 -44.50
CA MET A 272 17.42 -17.16 -45.51
C MET A 272 16.55 -17.59 -46.70
N ALA A 273 16.34 -18.89 -46.89
CA ALA A 273 15.47 -19.43 -47.93
C ALA A 273 14.05 -19.72 -47.46
N MET A 274 13.77 -19.50 -46.15
CA MET A 274 12.48 -19.81 -45.52
C MET A 274 11.62 -18.57 -45.35
N LYS A 275 10.31 -18.81 -45.19
CA LYS A 275 9.30 -17.82 -44.84
C LYS A 275 8.96 -17.86 -43.34
N ALA A 276 8.39 -16.79 -42.81
CA ALA A 276 7.98 -16.69 -41.42
C ALA A 276 7.09 -17.84 -40.94
N GLY A 277 6.07 -18.19 -41.72
CA GLY A 277 5.10 -19.22 -41.38
C GLY A 277 5.71 -20.63 -41.30
N GLU A 278 6.83 -20.88 -42.00
CA GLU A 278 7.53 -22.18 -41.98
C GLU A 278 8.35 -22.41 -40.70
N ILE A 279 8.68 -21.31 -39.99
CA ILE A 279 9.50 -21.33 -38.78
C ILE A 279 8.67 -21.08 -37.52
N ALA A 280 7.58 -20.32 -37.65
CA ALA A 280 6.74 -19.95 -36.53
C ALA A 280 6.20 -21.15 -35.75
N ASN A 281 6.45 -21.18 -34.44
CA ASN A 281 5.83 -22.17 -33.55
C ASN A 281 4.33 -21.88 -33.45
N PRO A 282 3.46 -22.84 -33.86
CA PRO A 282 2.01 -22.64 -33.87
C PRO A 282 1.34 -22.75 -32.48
N SER A 283 2.10 -23.14 -31.46
CA SER A 283 1.61 -23.30 -30.09
C SER A 283 2.50 -22.49 -29.10
N PRO A 284 2.61 -21.18 -29.27
CA PRO A 284 3.41 -20.35 -28.39
C PRO A 284 2.74 -20.25 -27.01
N VAL A 285 3.56 -19.96 -25.99
CA VAL A 285 3.04 -19.57 -24.67
C VAL A 285 2.54 -18.13 -24.76
N THR A 286 1.29 -17.91 -24.44
CA THR A 286 0.63 -16.60 -24.44
C THR A 286 0.01 -16.29 -23.10
N VAL A 287 -0.28 -15.02 -22.85
CA VAL A 287 -0.98 -14.54 -21.67
C VAL A 287 -2.07 -13.53 -22.08
N THR A 288 -2.99 -13.26 -21.16
CA THR A 288 -4.03 -12.23 -21.35
C THR A 288 -3.62 -10.90 -20.66
N PRO A 289 -4.18 -9.74 -21.08
CA PRO A 289 -3.86 -8.44 -20.49
C PRO A 289 -4.14 -8.35 -18.99
N ASP A 290 -5.13 -9.07 -18.50
CA ASP A 290 -5.61 -9.06 -17.11
C ASP A 290 -4.81 -9.96 -16.16
N LEU A 291 -3.91 -10.82 -16.69
CA LEU A 291 -3.03 -11.66 -15.87
C LEU A 291 -2.14 -10.78 -14.99
N PHE A 292 -1.91 -11.20 -13.73
CA PHE A 292 -0.95 -10.50 -12.87
C PHE A 292 0.49 -10.61 -13.40
N ALA A 293 1.22 -9.51 -13.35
CA ALA A 293 2.62 -9.44 -13.78
C ALA A 293 3.52 -10.46 -13.06
N ALA A 294 3.27 -10.71 -11.78
CA ALA A 294 3.97 -11.75 -11.01
C ALA A 294 3.75 -13.15 -11.57
N GLN A 295 2.55 -13.46 -12.05
CA GLN A 295 2.24 -14.74 -12.68
C GLN A 295 2.91 -14.85 -14.06
N ALA A 296 2.93 -13.77 -14.84
CA ALA A 296 3.66 -13.71 -16.11
C ALA A 296 5.17 -13.95 -15.91
N LEU A 297 5.76 -13.34 -14.85
CA LEU A 297 7.17 -13.56 -14.51
C LEU A 297 7.44 -15.02 -14.13
N ALA A 298 6.58 -15.62 -13.32
CA ALA A 298 6.70 -17.03 -12.96
C ALA A 298 6.63 -17.94 -14.21
N LEU A 299 5.72 -17.63 -15.15
CA LEU A 299 5.58 -18.37 -16.41
C LEU A 299 6.82 -18.24 -17.31
N LEU A 300 7.40 -17.02 -17.45
CA LEU A 300 8.64 -16.78 -18.17
C LEU A 300 9.79 -17.62 -17.61
N ASN A 301 9.93 -17.65 -16.28
CA ASN A 301 10.98 -18.40 -15.59
C ASN A 301 10.78 -19.93 -15.73
N ASP A 302 9.56 -20.42 -15.53
CA ASP A 302 9.24 -21.85 -15.64
C ASP A 302 9.48 -22.37 -17.06
N ARG A 303 9.05 -21.62 -18.06
CA ARG A 303 9.23 -21.95 -19.48
C ARG A 303 10.59 -21.60 -20.04
N LYS A 304 11.43 -20.88 -19.29
CA LYS A 304 12.78 -20.40 -19.69
C LYS A 304 12.74 -19.61 -21.00
N ILE A 305 11.76 -18.70 -21.12
CA ILE A 305 11.57 -17.82 -22.28
C ILE A 305 11.73 -16.35 -21.86
N GLY A 306 12.15 -15.50 -22.78
CA GLY A 306 12.44 -14.08 -22.51
C GLY A 306 11.29 -13.13 -22.77
N ALA A 307 10.30 -13.56 -23.56
CA ALA A 307 9.16 -12.72 -23.94
C ALA A 307 7.89 -13.55 -24.13
N LEU A 308 6.74 -12.92 -23.96
CA LEU A 308 5.40 -13.47 -24.14
C LEU A 308 4.60 -12.60 -25.11
N MET A 309 3.85 -13.23 -26.00
CA MET A 309 2.76 -12.55 -26.70
C MET A 309 1.55 -12.46 -25.79
N VAL A 310 0.95 -11.26 -25.76
CA VAL A 310 -0.31 -11.00 -25.05
C VAL A 310 -1.43 -11.03 -26.08
N ILE A 311 -2.45 -11.84 -25.83
CA ILE A 311 -3.61 -12.00 -26.72
C ILE A 311 -4.88 -11.60 -26.00
N ASP A 312 -5.85 -11.07 -26.78
CA ASP A 312 -7.21 -10.83 -26.29
C ASP A 312 -8.06 -12.12 -26.27
N ASP A 313 -9.32 -11.98 -25.87
CA ASP A 313 -10.28 -13.09 -25.78
C ASP A 313 -10.59 -13.70 -27.16
N ASP A 314 -10.38 -12.96 -28.25
CA ASP A 314 -10.52 -13.43 -29.63
C ASP A 314 -9.27 -14.15 -30.14
N GLY A 315 -8.17 -14.15 -29.35
CA GLY A 315 -6.88 -14.73 -29.71
C GLY A 315 -6.03 -13.84 -30.63
N LYS A 316 -6.32 -12.55 -30.69
CA LYS A 316 -5.53 -11.56 -31.45
C LYS A 316 -4.37 -11.02 -30.61
N PRO A 317 -3.17 -10.84 -31.17
CA PRO A 317 -2.07 -10.24 -30.47
C PRO A 317 -2.33 -8.76 -30.19
N VAL A 318 -2.41 -8.40 -28.90
CA VAL A 318 -2.66 -7.03 -28.41
C VAL A 318 -1.45 -6.46 -27.67
N GLY A 319 -0.48 -7.29 -27.31
CA GLY A 319 0.73 -6.85 -26.59
C GLY A 319 1.90 -7.81 -26.72
N VAL A 320 3.06 -7.33 -26.31
CA VAL A 320 4.28 -8.11 -26.08
C VAL A 320 4.89 -7.70 -24.74
N LEU A 321 5.31 -8.68 -23.94
CA LEU A 321 5.87 -8.46 -22.61
C LEU A 321 7.22 -9.18 -22.50
N GLN A 322 8.25 -8.44 -22.10
CA GLN A 322 9.57 -9.01 -21.82
C GLN A 322 9.83 -9.18 -20.33
N ILE A 323 10.69 -10.13 -19.98
CA ILE A 323 11.16 -10.32 -18.60
C ILE A 323 11.80 -9.04 -18.04
N HIS A 324 12.49 -8.26 -18.88
CA HIS A 324 13.13 -7.01 -18.44
C HIS A 324 12.13 -5.93 -18.05
N ASP A 325 10.94 -5.89 -18.65
CA ASP A 325 9.89 -4.94 -18.29
C ASP A 325 9.37 -5.24 -16.89
N LEU A 326 9.15 -6.52 -16.58
CA LEU A 326 8.75 -7.00 -15.26
C LEU A 326 9.80 -6.71 -14.18
N LEU A 327 11.09 -6.93 -14.50
CA LEU A 327 12.19 -6.64 -13.58
C LEU A 327 12.34 -5.14 -13.32
N ARG A 328 12.22 -4.29 -14.36
CA ARG A 328 12.24 -2.82 -14.22
C ARG A 328 11.08 -2.30 -13.38
N ALA A 329 9.92 -2.92 -13.50
CA ALA A 329 8.75 -2.61 -12.69
C ALA A 329 8.85 -3.10 -11.24
N GLY A 330 9.89 -3.85 -10.88
CA GLY A 330 10.10 -4.37 -9.52
C GLY A 330 9.19 -5.55 -9.16
N VAL A 331 8.74 -6.33 -10.15
CA VAL A 331 7.89 -7.51 -9.95
C VAL A 331 8.64 -8.70 -9.34
N ALA A 332 9.99 -8.61 -9.23
CA ALA A 332 10.86 -9.67 -8.70
C ALA A 332 11.06 -9.57 -7.18
#